data_ce6c97841b25c64c85b6677052aed4ea
#
_entry.id   ce6c97841b25c64c85b6677052aed4ea
#
_cell.length_a   1.000
_cell.length_b   1.000
_cell.length_c   1.000
_cell.angle_alpha   90.00
_cell.angle_beta   90.00
_cell.angle_gamma   90.00
#
_symmetry.space_group_name_H-M   'P 1'
#
loop_
_entity.id
_entity.type
_entity.pdbx_description
1 polymer ?
#
loop_
_entity_poly.entity_id
_entity_poly.type
_entity_poly.pdbx_seq_one_letter_code
_entity_poly.pdbx_strand_id
1 'polypeptide(L)'
;MQSIAEDAWPFHHDVCLATSDAPGSVPAALAGPDAHAWTEALNREVSQHKKIGTLGPPIDHKDLPPGRKAIPFDVLPKLKRDGVKKMRAIIKGFRMTEGIDFNETFAPVPCMSSIRMELAVAAKYDLEIKQGDVNTAFLSADMD
;
A
#
# COMPACT_ATOMS: atom_id res chain seq x y z
N MET A 1 39.66 -14.11 20.95
CA MET A 1 38.52 -14.34 20.04
C MET A 1 37.42 -13.35 20.44
N GLN A 2 37.51 -12.13 19.91
CA GLN A 2 36.56 -11.06 20.21
C GLN A 2 35.33 -11.20 19.31
N SER A 3 34.17 -11.20 19.90
CA SER A 3 32.88 -11.29 19.20
C SER A 3 32.62 -10.01 18.41
N ILE A 4 32.62 -10.13 17.10
CA ILE A 4 32.20 -9.07 16.15
C ILE A 4 30.69 -9.17 16.01
N ALA A 5 29.93 -8.76 16.99
CA ALA A 5 28.48 -8.98 16.91
C ALA A 5 27.58 -7.85 17.38
N GLU A 6 28.08 -6.69 17.81
CA GLU A 6 27.15 -5.70 18.39
C GLU A 6 27.18 -4.28 17.81
N ASP A 7 28.03 -3.97 16.82
CA ASP A 7 28.13 -2.60 16.31
C ASP A 7 27.62 -2.39 14.87
N ALA A 8 26.87 -3.32 14.33
CA ALA A 8 26.40 -3.21 12.96
C ALA A 8 24.90 -3.02 12.91
N TRP A 9 24.51 -1.85 12.50
CA TRP A 9 23.24 -1.37 11.96
C TRP A 9 22.50 -0.35 12.85
N PRO A 10 22.67 0.93 12.60
CA PRO A 10 21.84 1.97 13.19
C PRO A 10 20.49 2.12 12.50
N PHE A 11 19.92 1.03 12.06
CA PHE A 11 18.52 1.03 11.66
C PHE A 11 17.68 0.69 12.89
N HIS A 12 17.45 1.69 13.71
CA HIS A 12 16.45 1.61 14.73
C HIS A 12 15.10 1.22 14.10
N HIS A 13 14.47 0.20 14.67
CA HIS A 13 13.10 -0.21 14.34
C HIS A 13 12.08 0.93 14.45
N ASP A 14 12.44 2.02 15.08
CA ASP A 14 11.61 3.21 15.29
C ASP A 14 11.25 3.99 14.01
N VAL A 15 11.96 3.75 12.91
CA VAL A 15 11.69 4.44 11.64
C VAL A 15 10.38 3.99 10.99
N CYS A 16 9.85 2.82 11.35
CA CYS A 16 8.57 2.33 10.84
C CYS A 16 7.35 2.82 11.63
N LEU A 17 7.53 3.35 12.83
CA LEU A 17 6.44 3.72 13.72
C LEU A 17 6.05 5.20 13.67
N ALA A 18 6.76 6.03 12.92
CA ALA A 18 6.47 7.46 12.80
C ALA A 18 5.29 7.77 11.86
N THR A 19 4.14 7.16 12.11
CA THR A 19 2.88 7.50 11.44
C THR A 19 1.76 7.79 12.44
N SER A 20 2.13 8.20 13.65
CA SER A 20 1.19 8.39 14.75
C SER A 20 0.29 9.62 14.62
N ASP A 21 0.59 10.56 13.72
CA ASP A 21 -0.16 11.82 13.61
C ASP A 21 -1.33 11.76 12.60
N ALA A 22 -1.52 10.64 11.91
CA ALA A 22 -2.66 10.48 11.04
C ALA A 22 -3.91 10.08 11.86
N PRO A 23 -5.10 10.63 11.53
CA PRO A 23 -6.34 10.21 12.15
C PRO A 23 -6.57 8.71 12.00
N GLY A 24 -7.04 8.04 13.04
CA GLY A 24 -7.24 6.59 13.05
C GLY A 24 -8.40 6.08 12.16
N SER A 25 -9.25 6.99 11.66
CA SER A 25 -10.39 6.65 10.80
C SER A 25 -10.79 7.82 9.90
N VAL A 26 -11.54 7.51 8.83
CA VAL A 26 -12.09 8.55 7.94
C VAL A 26 -12.99 9.53 8.69
N PRO A 27 -13.94 9.09 9.54
CA PRO A 27 -14.74 10.03 10.32
C PRO A 27 -13.90 10.98 11.19
N ALA A 28 -12.86 10.46 11.85
CA ALA A 28 -11.95 11.28 12.64
C ALA A 28 -11.16 12.29 11.77
N ALA A 29 -10.74 11.88 10.59
CA ALA A 29 -10.06 12.76 9.64
C ALA A 29 -10.96 13.91 9.16
N LEU A 30 -12.22 13.62 8.89
CA LEU A 30 -13.19 14.60 8.39
C LEU A 30 -13.79 15.50 9.50
N ALA A 31 -13.66 15.11 10.76
CA ALA A 31 -14.08 15.93 11.91
C ALA A 31 -12.94 16.82 12.46
N GLY A 32 -11.71 16.62 12.01
CA GLY A 32 -10.53 17.32 12.49
C GLY A 32 -10.31 18.70 11.84
N PRO A 33 -9.30 19.45 12.29
CA PRO A 33 -9.00 20.79 11.78
C PRO A 33 -8.62 20.79 10.29
N ASP A 34 -8.11 19.68 9.80
CA ASP A 34 -7.66 19.50 8.41
C ASP A 34 -8.70 18.80 7.52
N ALA A 35 -9.98 18.82 7.89
CA ALA A 35 -11.07 18.12 7.21
C ALA A 35 -11.10 18.37 5.69
N HIS A 36 -10.85 19.60 5.25
CA HIS A 36 -10.84 19.95 3.84
C HIS A 36 -9.74 19.17 3.08
N ALA A 37 -8.52 19.15 3.58
CA ALA A 37 -7.40 18.46 2.95
C ALA A 37 -7.60 16.93 2.93
N TRP A 38 -8.24 16.38 3.96
CA TRP A 38 -8.62 14.96 4.01
C TRP A 38 -9.75 14.64 3.03
N THR A 39 -10.73 15.54 2.87
CA THR A 39 -11.78 15.40 1.85
C THR A 39 -11.20 15.38 0.44
N GLU A 40 -10.27 16.27 0.14
CA GLU A 40 -9.57 16.26 -1.15
C GLU A 40 -8.79 14.96 -1.38
N ALA A 41 -8.10 14.47 -0.34
CA ALA A 41 -7.37 13.20 -0.43
C ALA A 41 -8.31 12.02 -0.69
N LEU A 42 -9.48 11.99 -0.04
CA LEU A 42 -10.51 10.99 -0.25
C LEU A 42 -11.07 11.05 -1.68
N ASN A 43 -11.39 12.25 -2.15
CA ASN A 43 -11.92 12.43 -3.51
C ASN A 43 -10.91 12.02 -4.58
N ARG A 44 -9.62 12.27 -4.36
CA ARG A 44 -8.56 11.79 -5.27
C ARG A 44 -8.51 10.28 -5.33
N GLU A 45 -8.55 9.60 -4.20
CA GLU A 45 -8.53 8.13 -4.13
C GLU A 45 -9.74 7.52 -4.84
N VAL A 46 -10.95 8.00 -4.52
CA VAL A 46 -12.21 7.55 -5.15
C VAL A 46 -12.20 7.80 -6.66
N SER A 47 -11.75 8.97 -7.09
CA SER A 47 -11.68 9.32 -8.51
C SER A 47 -10.70 8.44 -9.27
N GLN A 48 -9.59 8.05 -8.64
CA GLN A 48 -8.62 7.14 -9.23
C GLN A 48 -9.21 5.74 -9.43
N HIS A 49 -9.90 5.20 -8.43
CA HIS A 49 -10.60 3.92 -8.54
C HIS A 49 -11.69 3.93 -9.62
N LYS A 50 -12.45 5.02 -9.72
CA LYS A 50 -13.45 5.20 -10.79
C LYS A 50 -12.81 5.25 -12.18
N LYS A 51 -11.69 5.97 -12.32
CA LYS A 51 -10.97 6.10 -13.60
C LYS A 51 -10.42 4.76 -14.10
N ILE A 52 -9.94 3.92 -13.19
CA ILE A 52 -9.38 2.61 -13.52
C ILE A 52 -10.50 1.56 -13.71
N GLY A 53 -11.73 1.85 -13.24
CA GLY A 53 -12.84 0.89 -13.31
C GLY A 53 -12.80 -0.19 -12.21
N THR A 54 -12.02 0.01 -11.16
CA THR A 54 -11.92 -0.96 -10.05
C THR A 54 -13.22 -1.11 -9.26
N LEU A 55 -14.03 -0.04 -9.22
CA LEU A 55 -15.33 -0.06 -8.56
C LEU A 55 -16.42 -0.22 -9.62
N GLY A 56 -17.03 -1.39 -9.66
CA GLY A 56 -18.21 -1.66 -10.47
C GLY A 56 -19.49 -1.03 -9.91
N PRO A 57 -20.64 -1.24 -10.58
CA PRO A 57 -21.92 -0.83 -10.04
C PRO A 57 -22.21 -1.55 -8.72
N PRO A 58 -22.92 -0.90 -7.76
CA PRO A 58 -23.31 -1.56 -6.53
C PRO A 58 -24.26 -2.73 -6.84
N ILE A 59 -24.02 -3.86 -6.21
CA ILE A 59 -24.87 -5.06 -6.27
C ILE A 59 -25.53 -5.29 -4.90
N ASP A 60 -26.76 -5.79 -4.91
CA ASP A 60 -27.45 -6.16 -3.67
C ASP A 60 -26.80 -7.42 -3.08
N HIS A 61 -26.76 -7.50 -1.75
CA HIS A 61 -26.18 -8.66 -1.04
C HIS A 61 -26.85 -10.00 -1.44
N LYS A 62 -28.13 -9.98 -1.78
CA LYS A 62 -28.88 -11.15 -2.24
C LYS A 62 -28.48 -11.63 -3.65
N ASP A 63 -27.87 -10.75 -4.45
CA ASP A 63 -27.43 -11.04 -5.81
C ASP A 63 -25.96 -11.59 -5.85
N LEU A 64 -25.34 -11.78 -4.68
CA LEU A 64 -24.05 -12.42 -4.59
C LEU A 64 -24.14 -13.90 -5.01
N PRO A 65 -23.14 -14.41 -5.75
CA PRO A 65 -23.11 -15.83 -6.12
C PRO A 65 -23.15 -16.74 -4.88
N PRO A 66 -23.77 -17.91 -4.97
CA PRO A 66 -23.83 -18.86 -3.87
C PRO A 66 -22.43 -19.19 -3.31
N GLY A 67 -22.27 -19.16 -1.98
CA GLY A 67 -21.00 -19.40 -1.30
C GLY A 67 -20.03 -18.22 -1.24
N ARG A 68 -20.34 -17.13 -1.92
CA ARG A 68 -19.54 -15.89 -1.85
C ARG A 68 -20.02 -14.97 -0.74
N LYS A 69 -19.07 -14.28 -0.11
CA LYS A 69 -19.31 -13.25 0.90
C LYS A 69 -18.66 -11.96 0.46
N ALA A 70 -19.31 -10.84 0.75
CA ALA A 70 -18.70 -9.54 0.55
C ALA A 70 -17.48 -9.38 1.47
N ILE A 71 -16.34 -9.07 0.87
CA ILE A 71 -15.10 -8.83 1.61
C ILE A 71 -15.12 -7.39 2.12
N PRO A 72 -14.89 -7.16 3.43
CA PRO A 72 -14.92 -5.82 3.99
C PRO A 72 -13.85 -4.92 3.36
N PHE A 73 -14.30 -3.75 2.97
CA PHE A 73 -13.48 -2.67 2.44
C PHE A 73 -13.33 -1.57 3.49
N ASP A 74 -12.18 -0.94 3.55
CA ASP A 74 -11.92 0.17 4.45
C ASP A 74 -11.08 1.25 3.76
N VAL A 75 -11.07 2.46 4.32
CA VAL A 75 -10.22 3.54 3.84
C VAL A 75 -9.39 4.06 5.02
N LEU A 76 -8.07 4.04 4.87
CA LEU A 76 -7.15 4.48 5.89
C LEU A 76 -6.55 5.84 5.54
N PRO A 77 -6.69 6.84 6.44
CA PRO A 77 -5.94 8.08 6.38
C PRO A 77 -4.45 7.79 6.63
N LYS A 78 -3.57 8.37 5.83
CA LYS A 78 -2.12 8.29 6.01
C LYS A 78 -1.48 9.65 5.78
N LEU A 79 -0.69 10.09 6.74
CA LEU A 79 0.15 11.26 6.61
C LEU A 79 1.53 10.84 6.12
N LYS A 80 1.99 11.38 5.00
CA LYS A 80 3.34 11.15 4.50
C LYS A 80 4.35 12.02 5.27
N ARG A 81 5.63 11.68 5.19
CA ARG A 81 6.72 12.44 5.84
C ARG A 81 6.82 13.90 5.37
N ASP A 82 6.43 14.17 4.12
CA ASP A 82 6.36 15.50 3.52
C ASP A 82 5.09 16.29 3.91
N GLY A 83 4.30 15.79 4.87
CA GLY A 83 3.05 16.40 5.32
C GLY A 83 1.86 16.19 4.39
N VAL A 84 2.03 15.49 3.28
CA VAL A 84 0.94 15.22 2.32
C VAL A 84 -0.05 14.22 2.90
N LYS A 85 -1.33 14.60 2.93
CA LYS A 85 -2.43 13.75 3.33
C LYS A 85 -2.84 12.81 2.20
N LYS A 86 -2.87 11.53 2.49
CA LYS A 86 -3.28 10.49 1.55
C LYS A 86 -4.35 9.60 2.17
N MET A 87 -5.37 9.27 1.42
CA MET A 87 -6.28 8.17 1.72
C MET A 87 -5.82 6.91 0.98
N ARG A 88 -5.99 5.76 1.59
CA ARG A 88 -5.68 4.47 0.97
C ARG A 88 -6.85 3.51 1.14
N ALA A 89 -7.42 3.12 0.03
CA ALA A 89 -8.41 2.06 -0.03
C ALA A 89 -7.73 0.70 0.23
N ILE A 90 -8.29 -0.09 1.12
CA ILE A 90 -7.79 -1.42 1.45
C ILE A 90 -8.92 -2.43 1.51
N ILE A 91 -8.63 -3.64 1.08
CA ILE A 91 -9.49 -4.82 1.27
C ILE A 91 -8.92 -5.61 2.45
N LYS A 92 -9.79 -6.07 3.35
CA LYS A 92 -9.38 -6.86 4.51
C LYS A 92 -9.07 -8.30 4.09
N GLY A 93 -7.89 -8.52 3.51
CA GLY A 93 -7.44 -9.80 2.94
C GLY A 93 -7.51 -10.99 3.90
N PHE A 94 -7.44 -10.76 5.22
CA PHE A 94 -7.61 -11.82 6.22
C PHE A 94 -9.05 -12.42 6.27
N ARG A 95 -10.00 -11.82 5.55
CA ARG A 95 -11.36 -12.33 5.36
C ARG A 95 -11.53 -13.10 4.05
N MET A 96 -10.50 -13.10 3.21
CA MET A 96 -10.50 -13.84 1.96
C MET A 96 -10.28 -15.32 2.22
N THR A 97 -10.88 -16.16 1.39
CA THR A 97 -10.79 -17.62 1.47
C THR A 97 -9.93 -18.13 0.32
N GLU A 98 -8.87 -18.87 0.64
CA GLU A 98 -8.01 -19.52 -0.34
C GLU A 98 -8.82 -20.51 -1.20
N GLY A 99 -8.52 -20.57 -2.49
CA GLY A 99 -9.23 -21.39 -3.46
C GLY A 99 -10.58 -20.83 -3.92
N ILE A 100 -11.05 -19.71 -3.31
CA ILE A 100 -12.30 -19.03 -3.67
C ILE A 100 -12.04 -17.58 -4.09
N ASP A 101 -11.34 -16.84 -3.26
CA ASP A 101 -11.08 -15.40 -3.44
C ASP A 101 -9.67 -15.14 -3.96
N PHE A 102 -8.75 -16.08 -3.78
CA PHE A 102 -7.39 -16.03 -4.30
C PHE A 102 -6.80 -17.45 -4.39
N ASN A 103 -5.86 -17.66 -5.29
CA ASN A 103 -5.12 -18.92 -5.44
C ASN A 103 -3.64 -18.75 -5.05
N GLU A 104 -3.07 -17.59 -5.31
CA GLU A 104 -1.67 -17.29 -5.03
C GLU A 104 -1.53 -15.94 -4.34
N THR A 105 -0.60 -15.87 -3.39
CA THR A 105 -0.27 -14.63 -2.67
C THR A 105 1.19 -14.21 -2.88
N PHE A 106 1.94 -14.97 -3.68
CA PHE A 106 3.35 -14.70 -3.92
C PHE A 106 3.51 -13.48 -4.83
N ALA A 107 4.25 -12.48 -4.35
CA ALA A 107 4.74 -11.38 -5.17
C ALA A 107 6.27 -11.39 -5.15
N PRO A 108 6.95 -11.44 -6.30
CA PRO A 108 8.41 -11.42 -6.34
C PRO A 108 8.92 -10.06 -5.85
N VAL A 109 9.65 -10.07 -4.75
CA VAL A 109 10.31 -8.87 -4.21
C VAL A 109 11.82 -9.15 -4.23
N PRO A 110 12.63 -8.27 -4.86
CA PRO A 110 14.08 -8.44 -4.87
C PRO A 110 14.63 -8.34 -3.45
N CYS A 111 15.57 -9.20 -3.12
CA CYS A 111 16.26 -9.12 -1.83
C CYS A 111 17.20 -7.91 -1.80
N MET A 112 17.43 -7.35 -0.62
CA MET A 112 18.27 -6.16 -0.45
C MET A 112 19.71 -6.39 -0.91
N SER A 113 20.22 -7.61 -0.83
CA SER A 113 21.57 -7.98 -1.35
C SER A 113 21.67 -7.84 -2.87
N SER A 114 20.60 -8.21 -3.61
CA SER A 114 20.55 -8.04 -5.07
C SER A 114 20.58 -6.57 -5.45
N ILE A 115 19.75 -5.74 -4.77
CA ILE A 115 19.74 -4.30 -5.01
C ILE A 115 21.12 -3.68 -4.74
N ARG A 116 21.76 -4.05 -3.62
CA ARG A 116 23.12 -3.57 -3.29
C ARG A 116 24.15 -4.00 -4.31
N MET A 117 24.05 -5.22 -4.84
CA MET A 117 24.96 -5.72 -5.87
C MET A 117 24.78 -4.93 -7.18
N GLU A 118 23.56 -4.68 -7.60
CA GLU A 118 23.28 -3.85 -8.79
C GLU A 118 23.84 -2.44 -8.64
N LEU A 119 23.66 -1.80 -7.48
CA LEU A 119 24.22 -0.48 -7.20
C LEU A 119 25.76 -0.49 -7.22
N ALA A 120 26.40 -1.54 -6.68
CA ALA A 120 27.85 -1.66 -6.69
C ALA A 120 28.40 -1.87 -8.12
N VAL A 121 27.71 -2.65 -8.93
CA VAL A 121 28.05 -2.84 -10.36
C VAL A 121 27.90 -1.53 -11.12
N ALA A 122 26.80 -0.82 -10.91
CA ALA A 122 26.57 0.47 -11.56
C ALA A 122 27.66 1.49 -11.18
N ALA A 123 28.03 1.57 -9.90
CA ALA A 123 29.10 2.45 -9.44
C ALA A 123 30.47 2.06 -10.02
N LYS A 124 30.76 0.74 -10.14
CA LYS A 124 32.03 0.26 -10.69
C LYS A 124 32.22 0.60 -12.16
N TYR A 125 31.15 0.54 -12.94
CA TYR A 125 31.18 0.75 -14.39
C TYR A 125 30.64 2.10 -14.84
N ASP A 126 30.41 3.02 -13.89
CA ASP A 126 29.85 4.36 -14.14
C ASP A 126 28.56 4.33 -14.95
N LEU A 127 27.63 3.42 -14.55
CA LEU A 127 26.36 3.25 -15.24
C LEU A 127 25.30 4.23 -14.71
N GLU A 128 24.51 4.78 -15.61
CA GLU A 128 23.36 5.59 -15.25
C GLU A 128 22.25 4.71 -14.61
N ILE A 129 21.79 5.08 -13.43
CA ILE A 129 20.69 4.39 -12.74
C ILE A 129 19.41 5.22 -12.90
N LYS A 130 18.32 4.57 -13.33
CA LYS A 130 16.99 5.16 -13.39
C LYS A 130 16.08 4.44 -12.42
N GLN A 131 15.33 5.22 -11.63
CA GLN A 131 14.31 4.70 -10.75
C GLN A 131 12.94 5.12 -11.28
N GLY A 132 12.01 4.17 -11.34
CA GLY A 132 10.62 4.40 -11.70
C GLY A 132 9.68 3.81 -10.66
N ASP A 133 8.50 4.42 -10.52
CA ASP A 133 7.39 3.88 -9.73
C ASP A 133 6.16 3.75 -10.63
N VAL A 134 5.49 2.61 -10.57
CA VAL A 134 4.29 2.37 -11.36
C VAL A 134 3.08 2.74 -10.49
N ASN A 135 2.40 3.80 -10.88
CA ASN A 135 1.19 4.21 -10.20
C ASN A 135 0.12 3.13 -10.34
N THR A 136 -0.43 2.69 -9.20
CA THR A 136 -1.54 1.71 -9.16
C THR A 136 -1.25 0.39 -9.89
N ALA A 137 -0.02 -0.11 -9.84
CA ALA A 137 0.42 -1.30 -10.55
C ALA A 137 -0.55 -2.50 -10.40
N PHE A 138 -0.99 -2.79 -9.18
CA PHE A 138 -1.92 -3.89 -8.91
C PHE A 138 -3.34 -3.68 -9.45
N LEU A 139 -3.79 -2.42 -9.55
CA LEU A 139 -5.12 -2.10 -10.09
C LEU A 139 -5.14 -2.06 -11.62
N SER A 140 -3.96 -2.06 -12.25
CA SER A 140 -3.81 -2.03 -13.71
C SER A 140 -3.64 -3.43 -14.31
N ALA A 141 -3.55 -4.46 -13.48
CA ALA A 141 -3.52 -5.86 -13.91
C ALA A 141 -4.95 -6.38 -14.07
N ASP A 142 -5.18 -7.14 -15.11
CA ASP A 142 -6.43 -7.88 -15.28
C ASP A 142 -6.53 -8.95 -14.18
N MET A 143 -7.73 -9.19 -13.70
CA MET A 143 -8.02 -10.30 -12.77
C MET A 143 -8.48 -11.50 -13.58
N ASP A 144 -7.82 -12.65 -13.37
CA ASP A 144 -8.18 -13.94 -13.95
C ASP A 144 -9.51 -14.49 -13.40
#